data_2a2c2ab5b9f2d2645dad4fd2743d8f6a
#
_entry.id   2a2c2ab5b9f2d2645dad4fd2743d8f6a
#
_cell.length_a   1.000
_cell.length_b   1.000
_cell.length_c   1.000
_cell.angle_alpha   90.00
_cell.angle_beta   90.00
_cell.angle_gamma   90.00
#
_symmetry.space_group_name_H-M   'P 1'
#
loop_
_entity.id
_entity.type
_entity.pdbx_description
1 polymer ?
#
loop_
_entity_poly.entity_id
_entity_poly.type
_entity_poly.pdbx_seq_one_letter_code
_entity_poly.pdbx_strand_id
1 'polypeptide(L)'
;MKRATWAVVMTVDEPAVLVLANVAWHLGTGASELHVYLDRPDDPVAVELEKLSGVRVVRCDEAHWQALAPKLGRPPLQMRRQGLNANHARAQSQADWIVHLDADEFLHQSAPLSREFACFSGLEHEIRFPVWERAYPEAAPITGLFDGVFRTTKPLRPMEEAILGADRPFLIDGMAGHSEGKCAVPVHGNWRIGIHWSFRGKGKESKSARVPSRAARLLHFDGLTPLHFLVKLARYASHTEEDLRRLVSNNRHVQIAEFLKGPMRLHDRVRVLDAEKRDWLAGFGILSEERFAPEAVIAEVLGYAPDLSVEAFDAALRVRYPEAVEAVEALGG
;
A
#
# COMPACT_ATOMS: atom_id res chain seq x y z
N MET A 1 -15.21 -13.31 -24.68
CA MET A 1 -14.41 -12.08 -24.61
C MET A 1 -12.96 -12.46 -24.38
N LYS A 2 -11.99 -11.81 -25.06
CA LYS A 2 -10.56 -11.97 -24.81
C LYS A 2 -10.26 -11.42 -23.40
N ARG A 3 -9.46 -12.12 -22.60
CA ARG A 3 -9.02 -11.62 -21.29
C ARG A 3 -8.08 -10.42 -21.47
N ALA A 4 -8.22 -9.38 -20.66
CA ALA A 4 -7.28 -8.27 -20.64
C ALA A 4 -6.07 -8.61 -19.79
N THR A 5 -4.89 -8.15 -20.20
CA THR A 5 -3.67 -8.23 -19.42
C THR A 5 -3.57 -7.04 -18.48
N TRP A 6 -2.86 -7.19 -17.36
CA TRP A 6 -2.69 -6.10 -16.41
C TRP A 6 -1.33 -6.11 -15.73
N ALA A 7 -0.86 -4.93 -15.42
CA ALA A 7 0.43 -4.68 -14.80
C ALA A 7 0.27 -4.02 -13.42
N VAL A 8 1.25 -4.22 -12.55
CA VAL A 8 1.43 -3.48 -11.31
C VAL A 8 2.70 -2.64 -11.42
N VAL A 9 2.66 -1.42 -10.89
CA VAL A 9 3.86 -0.61 -10.66
C VAL A 9 3.97 -0.23 -9.19
N MET A 10 5.16 -0.34 -8.64
CA MET A 10 5.48 0.08 -7.27
C MET A 10 6.85 0.74 -7.20
N THR A 11 6.99 1.73 -6.31
CA THR A 11 8.27 2.30 -5.90
C THR A 11 8.52 1.88 -4.46
N VAL A 12 9.57 1.13 -4.22
CA VAL A 12 9.78 0.41 -2.96
C VAL A 12 11.06 0.85 -2.24
N ASP A 13 10.93 0.96 -0.93
CA ASP A 13 12.01 1.14 0.04
C ASP A 13 11.72 0.27 1.29
N GLU A 14 11.10 -0.89 1.11
CA GLU A 14 10.66 -1.78 2.17
C GLU A 14 11.61 -2.99 2.32
N PRO A 15 11.57 -3.74 3.44
CA PRO A 15 12.31 -4.99 3.57
C PRO A 15 12.03 -5.96 2.42
N ALA A 16 13.06 -6.65 1.97
CA ALA A 16 13.03 -7.53 0.80
C ALA A 16 11.88 -8.56 0.85
N VAL A 17 11.61 -9.12 2.02
CA VAL A 17 10.55 -10.13 2.21
C VAL A 17 9.17 -9.57 1.84
N LEU A 18 8.88 -8.32 2.18
CA LEU A 18 7.60 -7.68 1.82
C LEU A 18 7.51 -7.41 0.33
N VAL A 19 8.57 -6.90 -0.27
CA VAL A 19 8.63 -6.62 -1.71
C VAL A 19 8.44 -7.91 -2.51
N LEU A 20 9.15 -8.98 -2.14
CA LEU A 20 9.03 -10.30 -2.78
C LEU A 20 7.63 -10.90 -2.59
N ALA A 21 7.06 -10.79 -1.39
CA ALA A 21 5.70 -11.28 -1.12
C ALA A 21 4.66 -10.56 -1.99
N ASN A 22 4.76 -9.23 -2.11
CA ASN A 22 3.84 -8.44 -2.92
C ASN A 22 3.96 -8.78 -4.41
N VAL A 23 5.18 -8.85 -4.92
CA VAL A 23 5.46 -9.22 -6.31
C VAL A 23 4.94 -10.63 -6.62
N ALA A 24 5.28 -11.60 -5.77
CA ALA A 24 4.85 -13.00 -5.96
C ALA A 24 3.32 -13.14 -5.92
N TRP A 25 2.66 -12.46 -4.98
CA TRP A 25 1.20 -12.45 -4.89
C TRP A 25 0.56 -11.95 -6.19
N HIS A 26 0.99 -10.81 -6.71
CA HIS A 26 0.37 -10.24 -7.90
C HIS A 26 0.67 -11.04 -9.17
N LEU A 27 1.86 -11.62 -9.31
CA LEU A 27 2.16 -12.57 -10.39
C LEU A 27 1.26 -13.80 -10.29
N GLY A 28 1.21 -14.44 -9.12
CA GLY A 28 0.44 -15.66 -8.90
C GLY A 28 -1.06 -15.46 -9.04
N THR A 29 -1.55 -14.23 -8.85
CA THR A 29 -2.96 -13.87 -9.03
C THR A 29 -3.29 -13.28 -10.41
N GLY A 30 -2.31 -13.28 -11.34
CA GLY A 30 -2.55 -13.05 -12.75
C GLY A 30 -2.13 -11.70 -13.32
N ALA A 31 -1.30 -10.93 -12.61
CA ALA A 31 -0.59 -9.82 -13.23
C ALA A 31 0.38 -10.35 -14.29
N SER A 32 0.39 -9.75 -15.47
CA SER A 32 1.30 -10.13 -16.55
C SER A 32 2.65 -9.43 -16.46
N GLU A 33 2.70 -8.29 -15.80
CA GLU A 33 3.90 -7.47 -15.62
C GLU A 33 3.93 -6.84 -14.25
N LEU A 34 5.13 -6.79 -13.64
CA LEU A 34 5.41 -5.97 -12.47
C LEU A 34 6.60 -5.05 -12.73
N HIS A 35 6.40 -3.76 -12.55
CA HIS A 35 7.43 -2.73 -12.66
C HIS A 35 7.84 -2.31 -11.26
N VAL A 36 8.99 -2.77 -10.78
CA VAL A 36 9.48 -2.49 -9.43
C VAL A 36 10.61 -1.47 -9.49
N TYR A 37 10.35 -0.30 -8.93
CA TYR A 37 11.29 0.82 -8.85
C TYR A 37 11.95 0.81 -7.47
N LEU A 38 13.24 0.50 -7.42
CA LEU A 38 14.02 0.48 -6.18
C LEU A 38 14.44 1.90 -5.83
N ASP A 39 13.85 2.49 -4.79
CA ASP A 39 14.19 3.85 -4.33
C ASP A 39 15.60 3.93 -3.76
N ARG A 40 16.15 2.80 -3.28
CA ARG A 40 17.59 2.54 -3.06
C ARG A 40 18.11 1.75 -4.24
N PRO A 41 18.91 2.35 -5.14
CA PRO A 41 19.32 1.70 -6.39
C PRO A 41 20.15 0.43 -6.18
N ASP A 42 20.90 0.36 -5.07
CA ASP A 42 21.76 -0.77 -4.72
C ASP A 42 21.08 -1.83 -3.84
N ASP A 43 19.75 -1.80 -3.76
CA ASP A 43 19.00 -2.75 -2.95
C ASP A 43 19.24 -4.20 -3.43
N PRO A 44 19.71 -5.10 -2.55
CA PRO A 44 20.01 -6.48 -2.93
C PRO A 44 18.80 -7.30 -3.37
N VAL A 45 17.57 -6.85 -3.04
CA VAL A 45 16.33 -7.51 -3.50
C VAL A 45 16.24 -7.57 -5.03
N ALA A 46 16.94 -6.68 -5.73
CA ALA A 46 17.02 -6.69 -7.19
C ALA A 46 17.38 -8.06 -7.77
N VAL A 47 18.35 -8.76 -7.14
CA VAL A 47 18.85 -10.05 -7.60
C VAL A 47 17.75 -11.12 -7.61
N GLU A 48 16.88 -11.13 -6.59
CA GLU A 48 15.78 -12.09 -6.53
C GLU A 48 14.64 -11.69 -7.48
N LEU A 49 14.33 -10.40 -7.58
CA LEU A 49 13.29 -9.89 -8.46
C LEU A 49 13.61 -10.13 -9.95
N GLU A 50 14.88 -9.97 -10.34
CA GLU A 50 15.35 -10.17 -11.72
C GLU A 50 15.24 -11.63 -12.20
N LYS A 51 15.12 -12.60 -11.29
CA LYS A 51 14.87 -14.01 -11.62
C LYS A 51 13.41 -14.29 -11.99
N LEU A 52 12.49 -13.43 -11.59
CA LEU A 52 11.06 -13.66 -11.77
C LEU A 52 10.62 -13.21 -13.17
N SER A 53 10.01 -14.13 -13.91
CA SER A 53 9.43 -13.80 -15.22
C SER A 53 8.30 -12.78 -15.07
N GLY A 54 8.26 -11.78 -15.96
CA GLY A 54 7.27 -10.71 -15.92
C GLY A 54 7.64 -9.55 -14.99
N VAL A 55 8.76 -9.62 -14.28
CA VAL A 55 9.24 -8.52 -13.42
C VAL A 55 10.27 -7.67 -14.15
N ARG A 56 10.06 -6.37 -14.14
CA ARG A 56 11.02 -5.36 -14.58
C ARG A 56 11.52 -4.59 -13.38
N VAL A 57 12.78 -4.71 -13.05
CA VAL A 57 13.45 -3.97 -11.98
C VAL A 57 14.06 -2.69 -12.56
N VAL A 58 13.80 -1.56 -11.91
CA VAL A 58 14.40 -0.26 -12.25
C VAL A 58 15.10 0.29 -11.00
N ARG A 59 16.41 0.47 -11.10
CA ARG A 59 17.22 1.12 -10.07
C ARG A 59 17.08 2.64 -10.20
N CYS A 60 16.55 3.30 -9.19
CA CYS A 60 16.31 4.74 -9.19
C CYS A 60 17.60 5.52 -8.86
N ASP A 61 18.65 5.28 -9.65
CA ASP A 61 19.93 5.97 -9.57
C ASP A 61 19.90 7.40 -10.17
N GLU A 62 21.04 8.04 -10.22
CA GLU A 62 21.16 9.39 -10.78
C GLU A 62 20.79 9.44 -12.27
N ALA A 63 21.18 8.42 -13.05
CA ALA A 63 20.87 8.35 -14.47
C ALA A 63 19.36 8.24 -14.71
N HIS A 64 18.66 7.43 -13.89
CA HIS A 64 17.20 7.35 -13.91
C HIS A 64 16.54 8.71 -13.66
N TRP A 65 16.99 9.44 -12.63
CA TRP A 65 16.39 10.73 -12.30
C TRP A 65 16.75 11.82 -13.32
N GLN A 66 17.94 11.77 -13.90
CA GLN A 66 18.30 12.67 -15.00
C GLN A 66 17.41 12.47 -16.22
N ALA A 67 17.04 11.22 -16.52
CA ALA A 67 16.12 10.92 -17.62
C ALA A 67 14.68 11.38 -17.35
N LEU A 68 14.16 11.13 -16.13
CA LEU A 68 12.76 11.43 -15.79
C LEU A 68 12.51 12.86 -15.32
N ALA A 69 13.47 13.48 -14.68
CA ALA A 69 13.35 14.80 -14.08
C ALA A 69 14.63 15.65 -14.28
N PRO A 70 15.06 15.92 -15.54
CA PRO A 70 16.38 16.49 -15.86
C PRO A 70 16.66 17.84 -15.20
N LYS A 71 15.61 18.59 -14.84
CA LYS A 71 15.75 19.89 -14.16
C LYS A 71 15.77 19.81 -12.64
N LEU A 72 15.41 18.65 -12.05
CA LEU A 72 15.19 18.51 -10.61
C LEU A 72 16.08 17.45 -9.97
N GLY A 73 16.62 16.53 -10.80
CA GLY A 73 17.26 15.32 -10.26
C GLY A 73 16.28 14.47 -9.47
N ARG A 74 16.77 13.78 -8.43
CA ARG A 74 15.94 12.96 -7.55
C ARG A 74 14.99 13.83 -6.72
N PRO A 75 13.66 13.71 -6.91
CA PRO A 75 12.71 14.51 -6.13
C PRO A 75 12.80 14.18 -4.63
N PRO A 76 12.79 15.17 -3.72
CA PRO A 76 12.88 14.92 -2.28
C PRO A 76 11.63 14.20 -1.75
N LEU A 77 10.45 14.53 -2.26
CA LEU A 77 9.19 13.95 -1.81
C LEU A 77 8.92 12.59 -2.44
N GLN A 78 8.70 11.58 -1.61
CA GLN A 78 8.40 10.20 -2.04
C GLN A 78 7.20 10.15 -3.00
N MET A 79 6.10 10.81 -2.70
CA MET A 79 4.91 10.84 -3.56
C MET A 79 5.23 11.33 -4.98
N ARG A 80 6.18 12.26 -5.13
CA ARG A 80 6.59 12.74 -6.43
C ARG A 80 7.41 11.70 -7.18
N ARG A 81 8.30 10.98 -6.48
CA ARG A 81 9.06 9.86 -7.06
C ARG A 81 8.12 8.75 -7.53
N GLN A 82 7.17 8.34 -6.68
CA GLN A 82 6.14 7.35 -7.02
C GLN A 82 5.35 7.76 -8.27
N GLY A 83 4.86 9.01 -8.32
CA GLY A 83 4.09 9.49 -9.46
C GLY A 83 4.88 9.52 -10.78
N LEU A 84 6.17 9.90 -10.75
CA LEU A 84 7.05 9.87 -11.91
C LEU A 84 7.29 8.43 -12.38
N ASN A 85 7.63 7.53 -11.46
CA ASN A 85 7.88 6.13 -11.73
C ASN A 85 6.62 5.42 -12.28
N ALA A 86 5.45 5.68 -11.69
CA ALA A 86 4.20 5.10 -12.15
C ALA A 86 3.86 5.49 -13.60
N ASN A 87 4.10 6.74 -13.96
CA ASN A 87 3.87 7.20 -15.34
C ASN A 87 4.94 6.73 -16.31
N HIS A 88 6.18 6.56 -15.86
CA HIS A 88 7.24 5.93 -16.65
C HIS A 88 6.92 4.45 -16.90
N ALA A 89 6.50 3.70 -15.88
CA ALA A 89 6.07 2.31 -16.04
C ALA A 89 4.91 2.18 -17.03
N ARG A 90 3.89 3.05 -16.91
CA ARG A 90 2.77 3.06 -17.84
C ARG A 90 3.23 3.24 -19.30
N ALA A 91 4.19 4.12 -19.55
CA ALA A 91 4.73 4.34 -20.88
C ALA A 91 5.56 3.16 -21.43
N GLN A 92 6.03 2.26 -20.57
CA GLN A 92 6.85 1.10 -20.91
C GLN A 92 6.08 -0.23 -20.90
N SER A 93 4.90 -0.27 -20.29
CA SER A 93 4.08 -1.47 -20.13
C SER A 93 3.48 -1.93 -21.47
N GLN A 94 3.42 -3.23 -21.66
CA GLN A 94 2.75 -3.89 -22.77
C GLN A 94 1.37 -4.47 -22.38
N ALA A 95 1.00 -4.33 -21.12
CA ALA A 95 -0.32 -4.74 -20.63
C ALA A 95 -1.43 -3.81 -21.13
N ASP A 96 -2.68 -4.27 -21.03
CA ASP A 96 -3.85 -3.45 -21.36
C ASP A 96 -4.16 -2.43 -20.25
N TRP A 97 -3.91 -2.81 -18.98
CA TRP A 97 -4.19 -2.02 -17.78
C TRP A 97 -2.98 -1.97 -16.85
N ILE A 98 -2.88 -0.89 -16.07
CA ILE A 98 -1.84 -0.75 -15.05
C ILE A 98 -2.42 -0.16 -13.77
N VAL A 99 -1.95 -0.66 -12.62
CA VAL A 99 -2.28 -0.16 -11.28
C VAL A 99 -1.01 0.23 -10.53
N HIS A 100 -1.06 1.37 -9.83
CA HIS A 100 -0.01 1.78 -8.90
C HIS A 100 -0.36 1.32 -7.49
N LEU A 101 0.55 0.59 -6.85
CA LEU A 101 0.43 0.07 -5.49
C LEU A 101 1.65 0.44 -4.66
N ASP A 102 1.46 0.54 -3.35
CA ASP A 102 2.54 0.52 -2.37
C ASP A 102 2.88 -0.94 -1.98
N ALA A 103 4.06 -1.18 -1.41
CA ALA A 103 4.52 -2.54 -1.11
C ALA A 103 3.68 -3.27 -0.05
N ASP A 104 2.97 -2.51 0.79
CA ASP A 104 2.05 -3.00 1.83
C ASP A 104 0.58 -3.05 1.37
N GLU A 105 0.33 -2.99 0.07
CA GLU A 105 -0.99 -3.05 -0.55
C GLU A 105 -1.13 -4.26 -1.46
N PHE A 106 -2.17 -5.07 -1.24
CA PHE A 106 -2.43 -6.31 -1.97
C PHE A 106 -3.81 -6.29 -2.60
N LEU A 107 -3.90 -6.57 -3.90
CA LEU A 107 -5.20 -6.75 -4.57
C LEU A 107 -5.74 -8.16 -4.28
N HIS A 108 -6.78 -8.22 -3.48
CA HIS A 108 -7.50 -9.46 -3.18
C HIS A 108 -8.68 -9.62 -4.12
N GLN A 109 -8.64 -10.66 -4.94
CA GLN A 109 -9.59 -10.89 -6.03
C GLN A 109 -10.68 -11.89 -5.62
N SER A 110 -11.95 -11.48 -5.71
CA SER A 110 -13.11 -12.38 -5.65
C SER A 110 -13.46 -12.97 -7.04
N ALA A 111 -12.97 -12.35 -8.10
CA ALA A 111 -13.04 -12.83 -9.48
C ALA A 111 -11.82 -12.32 -10.26
N PRO A 112 -11.38 -13.00 -11.34
CA PRO A 112 -10.20 -12.58 -12.09
C PRO A 112 -10.30 -11.15 -12.63
N LEU A 113 -9.38 -10.27 -12.25
CA LEU A 113 -9.30 -8.89 -12.75
C LEU A 113 -9.21 -8.81 -14.27
N SER A 114 -8.55 -9.78 -14.90
CA SER A 114 -8.48 -9.90 -16.36
C SER A 114 -9.84 -9.96 -17.06
N ARG A 115 -10.90 -10.44 -16.36
CA ARG A 115 -12.26 -10.45 -16.86
C ARG A 115 -12.95 -9.10 -16.68
N GLU A 116 -12.80 -8.49 -15.51
CA GLU A 116 -13.35 -7.16 -15.24
C GLU A 116 -12.77 -6.13 -16.19
N PHE A 117 -11.45 -6.09 -16.33
CA PHE A 117 -10.77 -5.18 -17.25
C PHE A 117 -11.20 -5.36 -18.71
N ALA A 118 -11.45 -6.59 -19.13
CA ALA A 118 -11.97 -6.87 -20.47
C ALA A 118 -13.36 -6.26 -20.73
N CYS A 119 -14.20 -6.15 -19.70
CA CYS A 119 -15.52 -5.50 -19.80
C CYS A 119 -15.41 -3.99 -20.05
N PHE A 120 -14.30 -3.38 -19.63
CA PHE A 120 -14.03 -1.94 -19.80
C PHE A 120 -13.09 -1.63 -20.98
N SER A 121 -12.73 -2.62 -21.78
CA SER A 121 -11.87 -2.44 -22.95
C SER A 121 -12.46 -1.43 -23.92
N GLY A 122 -11.68 -0.43 -24.31
CA GLY A 122 -12.11 0.67 -25.17
C GLY A 122 -12.92 1.76 -24.47
N LEU A 123 -13.22 1.62 -23.18
CA LEU A 123 -13.88 2.65 -22.39
C LEU A 123 -12.83 3.49 -21.65
N GLU A 124 -13.10 4.78 -21.54
CA GLU A 124 -12.20 5.73 -20.90
C GLU A 124 -12.53 5.92 -19.41
N HIS A 125 -12.37 4.82 -18.64
CA HIS A 125 -12.71 4.75 -17.23
C HIS A 125 -11.48 4.41 -16.38
N GLU A 126 -11.46 4.90 -15.16
CA GLU A 126 -10.59 4.39 -14.09
C GLU A 126 -11.39 3.36 -13.27
N ILE A 127 -10.79 2.20 -13.02
CA ILE A 127 -11.36 1.20 -12.12
C ILE A 127 -10.73 1.39 -10.75
N ARG A 128 -11.58 1.56 -9.73
CA ARG A 128 -11.18 1.90 -8.38
C ARG A 128 -11.32 0.71 -7.46
N PHE A 129 -10.25 0.40 -6.73
CA PHE A 129 -10.25 -0.65 -5.72
C PHE A 129 -10.59 -0.03 -4.36
N PRO A 130 -11.74 -0.41 -3.75
CA PRO A 130 -12.04 0.03 -2.40
C PRO A 130 -11.01 -0.55 -1.44
N VAL A 131 -10.52 0.30 -0.52
CA VAL A 131 -9.54 -0.13 0.47
C VAL A 131 -10.22 -0.85 1.63
N TRP A 132 -9.59 -1.91 2.06
CA TRP A 132 -9.86 -2.62 3.29
C TRP A 132 -8.59 -2.59 4.12
N GLU A 133 -8.66 -1.99 5.29
CA GLU A 133 -7.49 -1.82 6.13
C GLU A 133 -7.48 -2.84 7.26
N ARG A 134 -6.31 -3.45 7.47
CA ARG A 134 -6.12 -4.43 8.52
C ARG A 134 -6.32 -3.86 9.92
N ALA A 135 -6.95 -4.67 10.77
CA ALA A 135 -7.04 -4.51 12.21
C ALA A 135 -6.83 -5.86 12.89
N TYR A 136 -6.64 -5.86 14.21
CA TYR A 136 -6.42 -7.07 14.99
C TYR A 136 -7.50 -7.22 16.05
N PRO A 137 -8.12 -8.42 16.18
CA PRO A 137 -8.88 -8.73 17.38
C PRO A 137 -7.97 -8.76 18.60
N GLU A 138 -8.37 -8.14 19.72
CA GLU A 138 -7.55 -8.00 20.93
C GLU A 138 -7.02 -9.35 21.45
N ALA A 139 -7.81 -10.41 21.36
CA ALA A 139 -7.45 -11.75 21.83
C ALA A 139 -6.62 -12.58 20.84
N ALA A 140 -6.36 -12.08 19.62
CA ALA A 140 -5.65 -12.83 18.61
C ALA A 140 -4.15 -12.55 18.65
N PRO A 141 -3.29 -13.59 18.72
CA PRO A 141 -1.86 -13.38 18.60
C PRO A 141 -1.52 -12.91 17.18
N ILE A 142 -0.55 -11.99 17.08
CA ILE A 142 0.02 -11.54 15.80
C ILE A 142 1.33 -12.31 15.64
N THR A 143 1.35 -13.31 14.77
CA THR A 143 2.51 -14.18 14.52
C THR A 143 3.02 -14.08 13.10
N GLY A 144 2.12 -13.85 12.13
CA GLY A 144 2.42 -13.68 10.74
C GLY A 144 2.14 -12.27 10.24
N LEU A 145 2.83 -11.88 9.18
CA LEU A 145 2.69 -10.54 8.57
C LEU A 145 1.28 -10.24 8.09
N PHE A 146 0.52 -11.28 7.75
CA PHE A 146 -0.81 -11.15 7.15
C PHE A 146 -1.95 -11.54 8.08
N ASP A 147 -1.66 -11.77 9.37
CA ASP A 147 -2.68 -11.99 10.38
C ASP A 147 -3.59 -10.77 10.54
N GLY A 148 -4.83 -11.01 10.94
CA GLY A 148 -5.81 -9.98 11.27
C GLY A 148 -7.13 -10.10 10.53
N VAL A 149 -7.94 -9.06 10.71
CA VAL A 149 -9.26 -8.84 10.09
C VAL A 149 -9.22 -7.50 9.34
N PHE A 150 -10.26 -7.18 8.57
CA PHE A 150 -10.23 -5.97 7.75
C PHE A 150 -11.42 -5.05 8.03
N ARG A 151 -11.11 -3.78 8.30
CA ARG A 151 -12.10 -2.70 8.29
C ARG A 151 -12.36 -2.27 6.85
N THR A 152 -13.62 -2.11 6.49
CA THR A 152 -14.02 -1.69 5.14
C THR A 152 -14.33 -0.19 5.09
N THR A 153 -14.26 0.41 3.90
CA THR A 153 -14.53 1.84 3.66
C THR A 153 -16.01 2.20 3.66
N LYS A 154 -16.82 1.60 4.51
CA LYS A 154 -18.19 2.09 4.66
C LYS A 154 -18.20 3.33 5.56
N PRO A 155 -18.97 4.38 5.21
CA PRO A 155 -19.05 5.56 6.05
C PRO A 155 -19.55 5.21 7.45
N LEU A 156 -18.74 5.50 8.45
CA LEU A 156 -19.14 5.39 9.86
C LEU A 156 -19.99 6.57 10.32
N ARG A 157 -19.95 7.70 9.61
CA ARG A 157 -20.71 8.89 9.98
C ARG A 157 -22.22 8.65 9.92
N PRO A 158 -22.99 9.02 10.94
CA PRO A 158 -22.64 9.82 12.14
C PRO A 158 -22.16 9.01 13.36
N MET A 159 -21.94 7.69 13.22
CA MET A 159 -21.69 6.78 14.34
C MET A 159 -20.22 6.77 14.82
N GLU A 160 -19.33 7.47 14.12
CA GLU A 160 -17.88 7.46 14.43
C GLU A 160 -17.57 7.79 15.89
N GLU A 161 -18.25 8.80 16.44
CA GLU A 161 -18.04 9.24 17.82
C GLU A 161 -18.42 8.13 18.83
N ALA A 162 -19.53 7.47 18.59
CA ALA A 162 -20.02 6.42 19.48
C ALA A 162 -19.15 5.15 19.41
N ILE A 163 -18.66 4.78 18.22
CA ILE A 163 -17.89 3.53 18.02
C ILE A 163 -16.41 3.73 18.33
N LEU A 164 -15.84 4.86 17.91
CA LEU A 164 -14.40 5.09 18.01
C LEU A 164 -14.01 5.88 19.27
N GLY A 165 -14.94 6.66 19.85
CA GLY A 165 -14.71 7.41 21.07
C GLY A 165 -13.45 8.27 21.01
N ALA A 166 -12.58 8.11 22.01
CA ALA A 166 -11.32 8.85 22.13
C ALA A 166 -10.29 8.52 21.02
N ASP A 167 -10.48 7.45 20.26
CA ASP A 167 -9.56 7.05 19.19
C ASP A 167 -9.90 7.68 17.83
N ARG A 168 -11.09 8.30 17.72
CA ARG A 168 -11.55 8.98 16.50
C ARG A 168 -10.53 9.93 15.87
N PRO A 169 -9.80 10.79 16.61
CA PRO A 169 -8.85 11.72 16.01
C PRO A 169 -7.68 11.04 15.28
N PHE A 170 -7.38 9.78 15.61
CA PHE A 170 -6.30 8.99 15.00
C PHE A 170 -6.72 8.29 13.70
N LEU A 171 -8.00 8.36 13.32
CA LEU A 171 -8.59 7.61 12.24
C LEU A 171 -9.26 8.54 11.22
N ILE A 172 -9.35 8.10 9.98
CA ILE A 172 -10.13 8.73 8.91
C ILE A 172 -11.08 7.71 8.32
N ASP A 173 -12.40 7.97 8.37
CA ASP A 173 -13.43 7.00 7.99
C ASP A 173 -13.22 5.61 8.65
N GLY A 174 -12.75 5.59 9.90
CA GLY A 174 -12.43 4.38 10.65
C GLY A 174 -11.09 3.72 10.30
N MET A 175 -10.29 4.29 9.41
CA MET A 175 -9.00 3.79 8.97
C MET A 175 -7.85 4.55 9.61
N ALA A 176 -6.78 3.85 10.00
CA ALA A 176 -5.58 4.51 10.54
C ALA A 176 -4.66 5.05 9.43
N GLY A 177 -4.64 4.42 8.27
CA GLY A 177 -3.91 4.87 7.08
C GLY A 177 -4.74 5.85 6.23
N HIS A 178 -5.25 5.38 5.10
CA HIS A 178 -6.06 6.18 4.19
C HIS A 178 -7.32 5.43 3.73
N SER A 179 -8.39 6.17 3.43
CA SER A 179 -9.67 5.63 2.93
C SER A 179 -9.80 5.69 1.40
N GLU A 180 -8.80 6.23 0.70
CA GLU A 180 -8.93 6.59 -0.71
C GLU A 180 -8.83 5.42 -1.70
N GLY A 181 -8.20 4.32 -1.33
CA GLY A 181 -7.95 3.18 -2.22
C GLY A 181 -6.96 3.50 -3.35
N LYS A 182 -6.90 2.62 -4.34
CA LYS A 182 -6.05 2.76 -5.54
C LYS A 182 -6.88 2.60 -6.81
N CYS A 183 -6.28 2.94 -7.95
CA CYS A 183 -6.97 2.80 -9.23
C CYS A 183 -6.13 2.10 -10.29
N ALA A 184 -6.80 1.36 -11.18
CA ALA A 184 -6.24 0.90 -12.44
C ALA A 184 -6.70 1.82 -13.57
N VAL A 185 -5.80 2.05 -14.53
CA VAL A 185 -6.10 2.80 -15.75
C VAL A 185 -5.65 2.01 -16.98
N PRO A 186 -6.24 2.24 -18.15
CA PRO A 186 -5.69 1.75 -19.41
C PRO A 186 -4.26 2.24 -19.63
N VAL A 187 -3.38 1.35 -20.07
CA VAL A 187 -1.99 1.71 -20.41
C VAL A 187 -1.97 2.71 -21.57
N HIS A 188 -2.83 2.51 -22.56
CA HIS A 188 -2.95 3.39 -23.71
C HIS A 188 -3.85 4.59 -23.44
N GLY A 189 -3.69 5.63 -24.25
CA GLY A 189 -4.46 6.86 -24.11
C GLY A 189 -3.78 7.92 -23.24
N ASN A 190 -4.51 9.02 -23.02
CA ASN A 190 -3.97 10.22 -22.35
C ASN A 190 -4.23 10.19 -20.84
N TRP A 191 -3.66 9.19 -20.17
CA TRP A 191 -3.77 9.00 -18.72
C TRP A 191 -2.51 9.48 -18.00
N ARG A 192 -2.69 9.93 -16.76
CA ARG A 192 -1.65 10.19 -15.79
C ARG A 192 -2.04 9.56 -14.46
N ILE A 193 -1.15 8.72 -13.93
CA ILE A 193 -1.33 8.04 -12.65
C ILE A 193 -0.84 8.98 -11.53
N GLY A 194 -1.69 9.20 -10.53
CA GLY A 194 -1.33 9.79 -9.23
C GLY A 194 -1.20 8.70 -8.16
N ILE A 195 -1.13 9.11 -6.90
CA ILE A 195 -1.00 8.16 -5.79
C ILE A 195 -2.31 7.38 -5.56
N HIS A 196 -3.44 8.08 -5.47
CA HIS A 196 -4.77 7.51 -5.25
C HIS A 196 -5.73 7.76 -6.42
N TRP A 197 -5.36 8.62 -7.35
CA TRP A 197 -6.23 9.13 -8.40
C TRP A 197 -5.53 9.08 -9.74
N SER A 198 -6.30 8.93 -10.80
CA SER A 198 -5.81 9.19 -12.13
C SER A 198 -6.39 10.49 -12.71
N PHE A 199 -5.74 10.97 -13.73
CA PHE A 199 -6.12 12.19 -14.44
C PHE A 199 -6.10 11.91 -15.95
N ARG A 200 -7.02 12.56 -16.68
CA ARG A 200 -7.03 12.57 -18.14
C ARG A 200 -6.70 13.95 -18.67
N GLY A 201 -5.98 14.01 -19.79
CA GLY A 201 -5.61 15.29 -20.41
C GLY A 201 -4.50 16.04 -19.68
N LYS A 202 -4.33 17.32 -20.01
CA LYS A 202 -3.24 18.17 -19.53
C LYS A 202 -3.56 18.93 -18.22
N GLY A 203 -4.80 18.89 -17.73
CA GLY A 203 -5.26 19.66 -16.56
C GLY A 203 -5.49 18.83 -15.30
N LYS A 204 -5.44 19.45 -14.11
CA LYS A 204 -5.83 18.83 -12.84
C LYS A 204 -7.34 18.54 -12.75
N GLU A 205 -8.14 19.17 -13.60
CA GLU A 205 -9.61 19.17 -13.52
C GLU A 205 -10.29 18.05 -14.33
N SER A 206 -9.58 17.39 -15.25
CA SER A 206 -10.18 16.29 -16.02
C SER A 206 -10.16 15.00 -15.18
N LYS A 207 -11.07 14.91 -14.21
CA LYS A 207 -11.32 13.67 -13.50
C LYS A 207 -11.95 12.67 -14.48
N SER A 208 -11.35 11.49 -14.56
CA SER A 208 -11.91 10.36 -15.32
C SER A 208 -13.23 9.88 -14.70
N ALA A 209 -14.07 9.23 -15.49
CA ALA A 209 -15.20 8.48 -14.95
C ALA A 209 -14.66 7.32 -14.09
N ARG A 210 -15.15 7.21 -12.87
CA ARG A 210 -14.69 6.26 -11.86
C ARG A 210 -15.70 5.15 -11.68
N VAL A 211 -15.22 3.93 -11.76
CA VAL A 211 -16.02 2.74 -11.52
C VAL A 211 -15.39 1.95 -10.37
N PRO A 212 -16.15 1.67 -9.30
CA PRO A 212 -15.63 0.78 -8.25
C PRO A 212 -15.48 -0.64 -8.81
N SER A 213 -14.34 -1.28 -8.53
CA SER A 213 -14.13 -2.67 -8.87
C SER A 213 -15.16 -3.58 -8.18
N ARG A 214 -15.64 -4.56 -8.92
CA ARG A 214 -16.48 -5.66 -8.42
C ARG A 214 -15.70 -6.94 -8.24
N ALA A 215 -14.53 -7.03 -8.90
CA ALA A 215 -13.69 -8.22 -8.90
C ALA A 215 -12.62 -8.21 -7.81
N ALA A 216 -12.20 -7.05 -7.32
CA ALA A 216 -11.14 -6.96 -6.33
C ALA A 216 -11.32 -5.80 -5.34
N ARG A 217 -10.64 -5.92 -4.22
CA ARG A 217 -10.46 -4.91 -3.18
C ARG A 217 -8.98 -4.78 -2.84
N LEU A 218 -8.60 -3.63 -2.34
CA LEU A 218 -7.27 -3.34 -1.89
C LEU A 218 -7.13 -3.68 -0.40
N LEU A 219 -6.35 -4.70 -0.06
CA LEU A 219 -5.97 -4.95 1.31
C LEU A 219 -4.75 -4.09 1.65
N HIS A 220 -4.90 -3.21 2.63
CA HIS A 220 -3.87 -2.29 3.07
C HIS A 220 -3.35 -2.70 4.45
N PHE A 221 -2.07 -3.04 4.50
CA PHE A 221 -1.35 -3.49 5.69
C PHE A 221 -0.49 -2.35 6.27
N ASP A 222 -1.06 -1.16 6.44
CA ASP A 222 -0.32 -0.01 6.98
C ASP A 222 0.29 -0.32 8.35
N GLY A 223 1.60 -0.58 8.36
CA GLY A 223 2.30 -1.13 9.53
C GLY A 223 2.06 -2.64 9.68
N LEU A 224 2.87 -3.49 9.00
CA LEU A 224 2.72 -4.95 9.04
C LEU A 224 2.97 -5.54 10.43
N THR A 225 3.77 -4.87 11.25
CA THR A 225 4.00 -5.19 12.66
C THR A 225 3.84 -3.94 13.50
N PRO A 226 3.70 -4.05 14.84
CA PRO A 226 3.73 -2.89 15.72
C PRO A 226 4.99 -2.04 15.52
N LEU A 227 6.15 -2.68 15.41
CA LEU A 227 7.42 -1.99 15.14
C LEU A 227 7.39 -1.25 13.80
N HIS A 228 6.90 -1.90 12.73
CA HIS A 228 6.81 -1.25 11.41
C HIS A 228 5.91 -0.02 11.44
N PHE A 229 4.77 -0.08 12.12
CA PHE A 229 3.89 1.07 12.29
C PHE A 229 4.62 2.25 12.95
N LEU A 230 5.34 2.00 14.05
CA LEU A 230 6.09 3.04 14.76
C LEU A 230 7.28 3.57 13.95
N VAL A 231 8.01 2.70 13.24
CA VAL A 231 9.09 3.09 12.32
C VAL A 231 8.58 4.01 11.21
N LYS A 232 7.38 3.73 10.64
CA LYS A 232 6.75 4.64 9.66
C LYS A 232 6.49 6.02 10.28
N LEU A 233 5.99 6.10 11.51
CA LEU A 233 5.76 7.38 12.20
C LEU A 233 7.08 8.10 12.49
N ALA A 234 8.11 7.41 12.95
CA ALA A 234 9.44 7.97 13.20
C ALA A 234 10.04 8.60 11.92
N ARG A 235 9.91 7.90 10.79
CA ARG A 235 10.35 8.41 9.48
C ARG A 235 9.59 9.67 9.07
N TYR A 236 8.27 9.74 9.31
CA TYR A 236 7.52 10.99 9.08
C TYR A 236 7.94 12.10 10.03
N ALA A 237 8.16 11.79 11.32
CA ALA A 237 8.54 12.77 12.32
C ALA A 237 9.91 13.43 12.05
N SER A 238 10.75 12.85 11.18
CA SER A 238 12.01 13.45 10.74
C SER A 238 11.84 14.58 9.70
N HIS A 239 10.64 14.76 9.14
CA HIS A 239 10.35 15.86 8.21
C HIS A 239 10.01 17.15 8.93
N THR A 240 10.17 18.29 8.22
CA THR A 240 9.73 19.58 8.73
C THR A 240 8.20 19.64 8.85
N GLU A 241 7.69 20.49 9.74
CA GLU A 241 6.23 20.70 9.88
C GLU A 241 5.58 21.16 8.57
N GLU A 242 6.27 21.95 7.74
CA GLU A 242 5.79 22.37 6.44
C GLU A 242 5.65 21.20 5.47
N ASP A 243 6.62 20.29 5.47
CA ASP A 243 6.57 19.09 4.62
C ASP A 243 5.48 18.12 5.10
N LEU A 244 5.34 17.92 6.42
CA LEU A 244 4.30 17.08 7.00
C LEU A 244 2.90 17.51 6.55
N ARG A 245 2.61 18.82 6.57
CA ARG A 245 1.31 19.35 6.11
C ARG A 245 0.99 19.01 4.64
N ARG A 246 2.01 18.73 3.85
CA ARG A 246 1.87 18.36 2.44
C ARG A 246 1.87 16.85 2.21
N LEU A 247 2.51 16.11 3.13
CA LEU A 247 2.78 14.68 2.97
C LEU A 247 1.70 13.80 3.58
N VAL A 248 1.07 14.23 4.68
CA VAL A 248 0.22 13.36 5.46
C VAL A 248 -1.17 13.93 5.70
N SER A 249 -2.13 13.06 5.94
CA SER A 249 -3.50 13.40 6.33
C SER A 249 -3.59 13.86 7.80
N ASN A 250 -4.70 14.51 8.17
CA ASN A 250 -4.88 15.03 9.52
C ASN A 250 -4.78 13.96 10.62
N ASN A 251 -5.35 12.78 10.39
CA ASN A 251 -5.22 11.66 11.33
C ASN A 251 -3.77 11.23 11.51
N ARG A 252 -2.98 11.21 10.44
CA ARG A 252 -1.56 10.88 10.51
C ARG A 252 -0.76 11.96 11.26
N HIS A 253 -1.11 13.24 11.14
CA HIS A 253 -0.54 14.31 11.98
C HIS A 253 -0.79 14.05 13.47
N VAL A 254 -2.02 13.67 13.82
CA VAL A 254 -2.37 13.34 15.22
C VAL A 254 -1.58 12.13 15.71
N GLN A 255 -1.43 11.10 14.87
CA GLN A 255 -0.62 9.92 15.20
C GLN A 255 0.85 10.28 15.42
N ILE A 256 1.45 11.12 14.56
CA ILE A 256 2.83 11.58 14.71
C ILE A 256 2.99 12.41 15.99
N ALA A 257 2.07 13.31 16.28
CA ALA A 257 2.11 14.12 17.49
C ALA A 257 1.99 13.29 18.78
N GLU A 258 1.21 12.21 18.75
CA GLU A 258 1.10 11.28 19.86
C GLU A 258 2.34 10.40 20.00
N PHE A 259 2.88 9.91 18.87
CA PHE A 259 4.14 9.16 18.84
C PHE A 259 5.28 9.92 19.53
N LEU A 260 5.41 11.21 19.29
CA LEU A 260 6.45 12.06 19.87
C LEU A 260 6.29 12.28 21.40
N LYS A 261 5.09 12.03 21.95
CA LYS A 261 4.86 12.07 23.40
C LYS A 261 5.18 10.76 24.11
N GLY A 262 5.24 9.66 23.35
CA GLY A 262 5.49 8.30 23.80
C GLY A 262 4.61 7.32 23.03
N PRO A 263 5.24 6.37 22.30
CA PRO A 263 4.53 5.49 21.35
C PRO A 263 3.73 4.37 22.03
N MET A 264 3.86 4.20 23.34
CA MET A 264 3.23 3.13 24.08
C MET A 264 1.71 3.11 23.82
N ARG A 265 1.20 1.95 23.36
CA ARG A 265 -0.21 1.70 23.02
C ARG A 265 -0.76 2.46 21.80
N LEU A 266 0.02 3.28 21.08
CA LEU A 266 -0.53 3.98 19.92
C LEU A 266 -0.94 2.99 18.82
N HIS A 267 -0.13 1.95 18.56
CA HIS A 267 -0.50 0.87 17.64
C HIS A 267 -1.82 0.22 18.06
N ASP A 268 -1.96 -0.14 19.35
CA ASP A 268 -3.16 -0.82 19.84
C ASP A 268 -4.40 0.07 19.71
N ARG A 269 -4.29 1.36 20.02
CA ARG A 269 -5.40 2.32 19.87
C ARG A 269 -5.95 2.39 18.45
N VAL A 270 -5.09 2.27 17.44
CA VAL A 270 -5.49 2.44 16.03
C VAL A 270 -5.73 1.12 15.30
N ARG A 271 -5.18 0.00 15.81
CA ARG A 271 -5.19 -1.29 15.13
C ARG A 271 -5.93 -2.39 15.86
N VAL A 272 -5.98 -2.35 17.18
CA VAL A 272 -6.59 -3.42 17.97
C VAL A 272 -8.06 -3.12 18.21
N LEU A 273 -8.91 -4.11 17.98
CA LEU A 273 -10.35 -4.07 18.20
C LEU A 273 -10.67 -4.90 19.44
N ASP A 274 -11.15 -4.25 20.50
CA ASP A 274 -11.81 -4.93 21.61
C ASP A 274 -13.10 -5.61 21.14
N ALA A 275 -13.67 -6.46 21.99
CA ALA A 275 -14.87 -7.24 21.66
C ALA A 275 -16.07 -6.34 21.29
N GLU A 276 -16.25 -5.23 21.98
CA GLU A 276 -17.37 -4.30 21.76
C GLU A 276 -17.24 -3.59 20.39
N LYS A 277 -16.07 -3.01 20.09
CA LYS A 277 -15.80 -2.40 18.78
C LYS A 277 -15.95 -3.40 17.64
N ARG A 278 -15.45 -4.62 17.84
CA ARG A 278 -15.57 -5.70 16.86
C ARG A 278 -17.02 -6.03 16.55
N ASP A 279 -17.85 -6.19 17.57
CA ASP A 279 -19.28 -6.52 17.42
C ASP A 279 -20.03 -5.40 16.71
N TRP A 280 -19.79 -4.13 17.08
CA TRP A 280 -20.37 -2.98 16.39
C TRP A 280 -19.97 -2.93 14.91
N LEU A 281 -18.69 -3.01 14.61
CA LEU A 281 -18.20 -2.94 13.23
C LEU A 281 -18.70 -4.11 12.37
N ALA A 282 -18.76 -5.32 12.92
CA ALA A 282 -19.31 -6.50 12.26
C ALA A 282 -20.82 -6.36 12.03
N GLY A 283 -21.57 -5.91 13.03
CA GLY A 283 -23.02 -5.69 12.95
C GLY A 283 -23.43 -4.69 11.87
N PHE A 284 -22.62 -3.68 11.61
CA PHE A 284 -22.82 -2.71 10.51
C PHE A 284 -22.20 -3.15 9.19
N GLY A 285 -21.57 -4.34 9.13
CA GLY A 285 -20.90 -4.86 7.93
C GLY A 285 -19.71 -4.00 7.50
N ILE A 286 -19.01 -3.40 8.46
CA ILE A 286 -17.81 -2.57 8.31
C ILE A 286 -16.55 -3.42 8.57
N LEU A 287 -16.69 -4.53 9.26
CA LEU A 287 -15.64 -5.50 9.50
C LEU A 287 -15.84 -6.74 8.62
N SER A 288 -14.76 -7.19 8.00
CA SER A 288 -14.67 -8.49 7.34
C SER A 288 -13.69 -9.37 8.12
N GLU A 289 -14.13 -10.56 8.46
CA GLU A 289 -13.30 -11.59 9.08
C GLU A 289 -12.66 -12.54 8.05
N GLU A 290 -12.75 -12.20 6.77
CA GLU A 290 -12.12 -12.95 5.70
C GLU A 290 -10.61 -12.96 5.88
N ARG A 291 -10.05 -14.17 5.99
CA ARG A 291 -8.60 -14.34 6.16
C ARG A 291 -7.88 -14.13 4.82
N PHE A 292 -6.84 -13.32 4.84
CA PHE A 292 -5.88 -13.25 3.75
C PHE A 292 -4.76 -14.26 4.02
N ALA A 293 -4.60 -15.22 3.13
CA ALA A 293 -3.63 -16.32 3.26
C ALA A 293 -2.82 -16.45 1.98
N PRO A 294 -1.83 -15.57 1.77
CA PRO A 294 -1.08 -15.50 0.51
C PRO A 294 0.09 -16.49 0.43
N GLU A 295 0.43 -17.18 1.52
CA GLU A 295 1.67 -17.93 1.73
C GLU A 295 1.89 -18.99 0.63
N ALA A 296 0.85 -19.74 0.29
CA ALA A 296 0.95 -20.78 -0.74
C ALA A 296 1.24 -20.22 -2.13
N VAL A 297 0.56 -19.13 -2.50
CA VAL A 297 0.77 -18.44 -3.79
C VAL A 297 2.17 -17.83 -3.84
N ILE A 298 2.62 -17.20 -2.75
CA ILE A 298 3.95 -16.62 -2.65
C ILE A 298 5.01 -17.71 -2.82
N ALA A 299 4.89 -18.82 -2.08
CA ALA A 299 5.85 -19.93 -2.14
C ALA A 299 5.90 -20.58 -3.52
N GLU A 300 4.76 -20.73 -4.19
CA GLU A 300 4.69 -21.28 -5.56
C GLU A 300 5.45 -20.40 -6.56
N VAL A 301 5.24 -19.08 -6.52
CA VAL A 301 5.88 -18.15 -7.46
C VAL A 301 7.37 -18.00 -7.18
N LEU A 302 7.78 -17.93 -5.92
CA LEU A 302 9.19 -17.79 -5.54
C LEU A 302 9.98 -19.09 -5.67
N GLY A 303 9.30 -20.25 -5.66
CA GLY A 303 9.93 -21.58 -5.61
C GLY A 303 10.45 -21.96 -4.21
N TYR A 304 10.18 -21.17 -3.20
CA TYR A 304 10.47 -21.43 -1.79
C TYR A 304 9.49 -20.66 -0.88
N ALA A 305 9.34 -21.12 0.36
CA ALA A 305 8.52 -20.45 1.37
C ALA A 305 9.38 -19.40 2.12
N PRO A 306 9.15 -18.08 1.92
CA PRO A 306 9.85 -17.07 2.70
C PRO A 306 9.35 -17.09 4.16
N ASP A 307 10.23 -16.66 5.09
CA ASP A 307 9.81 -16.46 6.47
C ASP A 307 8.99 -15.17 6.58
N LEU A 308 7.68 -15.33 6.74
CA LEU A 308 6.70 -14.26 6.88
C LEU A 308 6.30 -14.04 8.34
N SER A 309 7.12 -14.46 9.30
CA SER A 309 6.91 -14.20 10.72
C SER A 309 7.15 -12.72 11.06
N VAL A 310 6.53 -12.28 12.14
CA VAL A 310 6.74 -10.94 12.72
C VAL A 310 8.21 -10.76 13.11
N GLU A 311 8.80 -11.77 13.72
CA GLU A 311 10.18 -11.75 14.21
C GLU A 311 11.19 -11.55 13.07
N ALA A 312 11.04 -12.29 11.98
CA ALA A 312 11.93 -12.17 10.82
C ALA A 312 11.79 -10.80 10.14
N PHE A 313 10.57 -10.30 10.05
CA PHE A 313 10.31 -8.99 9.45
C PHE A 313 10.86 -7.85 10.30
N ASP A 314 10.66 -7.88 11.62
CA ASP A 314 11.16 -6.86 12.54
C ASP A 314 12.69 -6.88 12.59
N ALA A 315 13.34 -8.05 12.49
CA ALA A 315 14.79 -8.15 12.33
C ALA A 315 15.26 -7.44 11.02
N ALA A 316 14.54 -7.65 9.91
CA ALA A 316 14.85 -6.98 8.65
C ALA A 316 14.63 -5.47 8.72
N LEU A 317 13.61 -4.99 9.46
CA LEU A 317 13.37 -3.56 9.70
C LEU A 317 14.52 -2.90 10.45
N ARG A 318 15.06 -3.56 11.48
CA ARG A 318 16.19 -3.07 12.27
C ARG A 318 17.43 -2.86 11.39
N VAL A 319 17.66 -3.75 10.45
CA VAL A 319 18.75 -3.61 9.48
C VAL A 319 18.46 -2.50 8.46
N ARG A 320 17.21 -2.40 8.02
CA ARG A 320 16.80 -1.47 6.96
C ARG A 320 16.74 -0.01 7.42
N TYR A 321 16.25 0.22 8.64
CA TYR A 321 15.95 1.55 9.19
C TYR A 321 16.52 1.72 10.62
N PRO A 322 17.83 1.53 10.85
CA PRO A 322 18.40 1.54 12.19
C PRO A 322 18.10 2.85 12.95
N GLU A 323 18.26 4.00 12.32
CA GLU A 323 18.01 5.31 12.94
C GLU A 323 16.53 5.49 13.37
N ALA A 324 15.59 5.02 12.55
CA ALA A 324 14.18 5.12 12.88
C ALA A 324 13.79 4.13 13.99
N VAL A 325 14.41 2.96 14.05
CA VAL A 325 14.22 1.99 15.14
C VAL A 325 14.79 2.55 16.44
N GLU A 326 16.00 3.11 16.41
CA GLU A 326 16.59 3.79 17.57
C GLU A 326 15.71 4.92 18.10
N ALA A 327 15.10 5.72 17.20
CA ALA A 327 14.15 6.77 17.59
C ALA A 327 12.89 6.20 18.26
N VAL A 328 12.37 5.05 17.80
CA VAL A 328 11.25 4.36 18.45
C VAL A 328 11.63 3.87 19.83
N GLU A 329 12.78 3.19 19.98
CA GLU A 329 13.27 2.64 21.24
C GLU A 329 13.56 3.74 22.27
N ALA A 330 14.13 4.88 21.82
CA ALA A 330 14.40 6.03 22.67
C ALA A 330 13.12 6.66 23.28
N LEU A 331 11.98 6.51 22.61
CA LEU A 331 10.67 6.99 23.08
C LEU A 331 9.91 5.93 23.91
N GLY A 332 10.49 4.75 24.15
CA GLY A 332 9.90 3.66 24.94
C GLY A 332 8.91 2.81 24.13
N GLY A 333 9.15 2.68 22.85
CA GLY A 333 8.40 1.84 21.91
C GLY A 333 8.98 0.44 21.75
#